data_ff7677be47d6aa594359f9ead74b3197
#
_entry.id   ff7677be47d6aa594359f9ead74b3197
#
_cell.length_a   1.000
_cell.length_b   1.000
_cell.length_c   1.000
_cell.angle_alpha   90.00
_cell.angle_beta   90.00
_cell.angle_gamma   90.00
#
_symmetry.space_group_name_H-M   'P 1'
#
loop_
_entity.id
_entity.type
_entity.pdbx_description
1 polymer ?
#
loop_
_entity_poly.entity_id
_entity_poly.type
_entity_poly.pdbx_seq_one_letter_code
_entity_poly.pdbx_strand_id
1 'polypeptide(L)'
;MKILKTLFLLLCLPIMLNAKEYYVATNGNDANAGSIDSPFATLARAQSEAAPGDIVYIRGGRYTIKETQIMGEKENIYACVFLMDKSGTDNEHRICYFGYPGERPVFDLSHVRPAGKRISVFYVSGSYLHFKNIEVVGTQVTIV
;
A
#
# COMPACT_ATOMS: atom_id res chain seq x y z
N MET A 1 -52.42 31.02 -17.18
CA MET A 1 -51.75 29.76 -16.79
C MET A 1 -50.25 30.02 -16.74
N LYS A 2 -49.72 30.24 -15.54
CA LYS A 2 -48.30 30.56 -15.36
C LYS A 2 -47.56 29.27 -15.09
N ILE A 3 -46.70 28.86 -16.02
CA ILE A 3 -45.82 27.68 -15.84
C ILE A 3 -44.63 28.12 -14.99
N LEU A 4 -44.62 27.69 -13.74
CA LEU A 4 -43.50 27.88 -12.81
C LEU A 4 -42.36 26.95 -13.19
N LYS A 5 -41.36 27.47 -13.92
CA LYS A 5 -40.12 26.73 -14.20
C LYS A 5 -39.29 26.69 -12.91
N THR A 6 -39.39 25.57 -12.18
CA THR A 6 -38.49 25.29 -11.04
C THR A 6 -37.11 24.97 -11.61
N LEU A 7 -36.21 25.95 -11.54
CA LEU A 7 -34.79 25.78 -11.87
C LEU A 7 -34.15 24.97 -10.76
N PHE A 8 -33.96 23.66 -10.99
CA PHE A 8 -33.22 22.77 -10.09
C PHE A 8 -31.73 23.11 -10.24
N LEU A 9 -31.24 24.03 -9.40
CA LEU A 9 -29.82 24.35 -9.33
C LEU A 9 -29.09 23.17 -8.65
N LEU A 10 -28.53 22.27 -9.47
CA LEU A 10 -27.70 21.17 -9.00
C LEU A 10 -26.41 21.77 -8.43
N LEU A 11 -26.38 21.96 -7.11
CA LEU A 11 -25.23 22.44 -6.39
C LEU A 11 -24.15 21.34 -6.42
N CYS A 12 -23.28 21.38 -7.42
CA CYS A 12 -22.11 20.52 -7.52
C CYS A 12 -21.09 20.98 -6.45
N LEU A 13 -21.24 20.49 -5.22
CA LEU A 13 -20.22 20.68 -4.19
C LEU A 13 -18.95 19.96 -4.66
N PRO A 14 -17.79 20.63 -4.76
CA PRO A 14 -16.53 19.96 -5.00
C PRO A 14 -16.28 19.02 -3.81
N ILE A 15 -16.28 17.71 -4.08
CA ILE A 15 -15.79 16.72 -3.12
C ILE A 15 -14.30 17.00 -3.00
N MET A 16 -13.92 17.71 -1.94
CA MET A 16 -12.51 17.87 -1.56
C MET A 16 -12.03 16.45 -1.17
N LEU A 17 -11.39 15.78 -2.11
CA LEU A 17 -10.70 14.53 -1.84
C LEU A 17 -9.46 14.88 -1.02
N ASN A 18 -9.60 14.92 0.30
CA ASN A 18 -8.46 15.10 1.20
C ASN A 18 -7.62 13.83 1.14
N ALA A 19 -6.35 13.98 0.80
CA ALA A 19 -5.35 12.93 0.94
C ALA A 19 -5.38 12.39 2.38
N LYS A 20 -5.48 11.08 2.51
CA LYS A 20 -5.46 10.41 3.82
C LYS A 20 -4.06 9.91 4.13
N GLU A 21 -3.76 9.83 5.40
CA GLU A 21 -2.57 9.18 5.91
C GLU A 21 -2.96 7.89 6.62
N TYR A 22 -2.34 6.80 6.19
CA TYR A 22 -2.46 5.48 6.83
C TYR A 22 -1.13 5.10 7.45
N TYR A 23 -1.20 4.34 8.52
CA TYR A 23 -0.02 3.93 9.28
C TYR A 23 0.02 2.41 9.41
N VAL A 24 1.21 1.85 9.16
CA VAL A 24 1.52 0.42 9.37
C VAL A 24 2.57 0.32 10.46
N ALA A 25 2.39 -0.56 11.43
CA ALA A 25 3.33 -0.76 12.52
C ALA A 25 3.46 -2.25 12.91
N THR A 26 4.63 -2.64 13.44
CA THR A 26 4.88 -4.02 13.85
C THR A 26 3.98 -4.50 15.00
N ASN A 27 3.44 -3.56 15.79
CA ASN A 27 2.45 -3.78 16.84
C ASN A 27 1.02 -3.40 16.42
N GLY A 28 0.79 -3.19 15.12
CA GLY A 28 -0.53 -2.86 14.58
C GLY A 28 -1.48 -4.05 14.52
N ASN A 29 -2.69 -3.78 14.03
CA ASN A 29 -3.72 -4.79 13.79
C ASN A 29 -4.51 -4.40 12.54
N ASP A 30 -4.73 -5.34 11.61
CA ASP A 30 -5.45 -5.08 10.36
C ASP A 30 -6.94 -4.82 10.53
N ALA A 31 -7.49 -5.05 11.73
CA ALA A 31 -8.84 -4.63 12.11
C ALA A 31 -8.93 -3.16 12.55
N ASN A 32 -7.79 -2.49 12.74
CA ASN A 32 -7.73 -1.08 13.12
C ASN A 32 -8.16 -0.14 11.97
N ALA A 33 -8.25 1.16 12.30
CA ALA A 33 -8.59 2.20 11.33
C ALA A 33 -7.41 2.66 10.46
N GLY A 34 -6.18 2.25 10.79
CA GLY A 34 -4.97 2.68 10.09
C GLY A 34 -4.46 4.07 10.46
N SER A 35 -4.97 4.66 11.56
CA SER A 35 -4.45 5.93 12.08
C SER A 35 -3.12 5.75 12.82
N ILE A 36 -2.44 6.86 13.15
CA ILE A 36 -1.17 6.81 13.88
C ILE A 36 -1.30 6.11 15.25
N ASP A 37 -2.44 6.28 15.93
CA ASP A 37 -2.72 5.67 17.24
C ASP A 37 -3.31 4.25 17.13
N SER A 38 -3.81 3.89 15.95
CA SER A 38 -4.44 2.59 15.65
C SER A 38 -3.97 2.09 14.29
N PRO A 39 -2.66 1.76 14.13
CA PRO A 39 -2.08 1.39 12.85
C PRO A 39 -2.51 0.00 12.39
N PHE A 40 -2.44 -0.23 11.09
CA PHE A 40 -2.52 -1.56 10.50
C PHE A 40 -1.28 -2.41 10.84
N ALA A 41 -1.42 -3.73 10.79
CA ALA A 41 -0.30 -4.66 10.97
C ALA A 41 0.47 -4.87 9.66
N THR A 42 -0.21 -4.81 8.50
CA THR A 42 0.37 -5.20 7.22
C THR A 42 0.30 -4.12 6.16
N LEU A 43 1.29 -4.10 5.28
CA LEU A 43 1.28 -3.23 4.10
C LEU A 43 0.15 -3.60 3.14
N ALA A 44 -0.21 -4.88 3.06
CA ALA A 44 -1.33 -5.36 2.25
C ALA A 44 -2.66 -4.71 2.68
N ARG A 45 -2.90 -4.62 3.99
CA ARG A 45 -4.11 -3.98 4.52
C ARG A 45 -4.11 -2.48 4.21
N ALA A 46 -3.00 -1.78 4.41
CA ALA A 46 -2.90 -0.36 4.09
C ALA A 46 -3.11 -0.10 2.60
N GLN A 47 -2.52 -0.94 1.72
CA GLN A 47 -2.72 -0.84 0.28
C GLN A 47 -4.19 -1.03 -0.11
N SER A 48 -4.92 -1.95 0.54
CA SER A 48 -6.35 -2.16 0.23
C SER A 48 -7.20 -0.92 0.48
N GLU A 49 -6.80 -0.06 1.43
CA GLU A 49 -7.50 1.19 1.75
C GLU A 49 -7.03 2.37 0.89
N ALA A 50 -5.73 2.42 0.54
CA ALA A 50 -5.13 3.57 -0.12
C ALA A 50 -5.82 3.91 -1.45
N ALA A 51 -6.01 5.19 -1.68
CA ALA A 51 -6.57 5.80 -2.88
C ALA A 51 -5.59 6.83 -3.48
N PRO A 52 -5.80 7.34 -4.71
CA PRO A 52 -4.95 8.38 -5.29
C PRO A 52 -4.80 9.59 -4.38
N GLY A 53 -3.57 10.03 -4.16
CA GLY A 53 -3.20 11.12 -3.27
C GLY A 53 -2.86 10.70 -1.83
N ASP A 54 -3.19 9.47 -1.42
CA ASP A 54 -2.95 9.00 -0.06
C ASP A 54 -1.48 8.67 0.21
N ILE A 55 -1.12 8.75 1.48
CA ILE A 55 0.21 8.38 1.99
C ILE A 55 0.07 7.22 2.97
N VAL A 56 0.81 6.15 2.74
CA VAL A 56 0.98 5.04 3.68
C VAL A 56 2.33 5.20 4.37
N TYR A 57 2.32 5.53 5.64
CA TYR A 57 3.51 5.57 6.49
C TYR A 57 3.78 4.22 7.13
N ILE A 58 5.00 3.73 6.96
CA ILE A 58 5.46 2.47 7.53
C ILE A 58 6.36 2.82 8.72
N ARG A 59 5.93 2.48 9.94
CA ARG A 59 6.66 2.75 11.17
C ARG A 59 7.90 1.89 11.27
N GLY A 60 8.89 2.36 11.97
CA GLY A 60 10.15 1.65 12.20
C GLY A 60 9.96 0.30 12.87
N GLY A 61 10.88 -0.62 12.58
CA GLY A 61 10.89 -1.96 13.13
C GLY A 61 11.10 -3.03 12.06
N ARG A 62 11.21 -4.28 12.49
CA ARG A 62 11.41 -5.44 11.63
C ARG A 62 10.08 -6.14 11.38
N TYR A 63 9.63 -6.11 10.15
CA TYR A 63 8.45 -6.82 9.66
C TYR A 63 8.88 -8.18 9.12
N THR A 64 8.80 -9.22 9.93
CA THR A 64 9.12 -10.59 9.50
C THR A 64 8.00 -11.14 8.65
N ILE A 65 8.26 -11.24 7.35
CA ILE A 65 7.27 -11.70 6.37
C ILE A 65 7.22 -13.22 6.35
N LYS A 66 6.00 -13.76 6.30
CA LYS A 66 5.73 -15.21 6.17
C LYS A 66 5.22 -15.53 4.77
N GLU A 67 5.37 -16.77 4.32
CA GLU A 67 4.84 -17.21 3.02
C GLU A 67 3.32 -17.02 2.90
N THR A 68 2.58 -17.14 4.01
CA THR A 68 1.13 -16.90 4.06
C THR A 68 0.74 -15.45 3.79
N GLN A 69 1.71 -14.53 3.76
CA GLN A 69 1.51 -13.11 3.47
C GLN A 69 1.84 -12.76 2.01
N ILE A 70 2.22 -13.73 1.18
CA ILE A 70 2.38 -13.54 -0.26
C ILE A 70 1.03 -13.12 -0.83
N MET A 71 0.98 -11.94 -1.45
CA MET A 71 -0.27 -11.35 -1.94
C MET A 71 -0.77 -11.98 -3.24
N GLY A 72 0.08 -12.66 -3.99
CA GLY A 72 -0.33 -13.31 -5.23
C GLY A 72 0.83 -13.89 -6.03
N GLU A 73 0.49 -14.48 -7.18
CA GLU A 73 1.44 -15.01 -8.13
C GLU A 73 1.24 -14.35 -9.50
N LYS A 74 2.32 -14.20 -10.23
CA LYS A 74 2.31 -13.70 -11.61
C LYS A 74 3.12 -14.60 -12.52
N GLU A 75 2.63 -14.77 -13.75
CA GLU A 75 3.30 -15.53 -14.83
C GLU A 75 3.68 -16.97 -14.45
N ASN A 76 3.02 -17.56 -13.47
CA ASN A 76 3.36 -18.87 -12.88
C ASN A 76 4.79 -19.01 -12.36
N ILE A 77 5.55 -17.92 -12.30
CA ILE A 77 6.97 -17.87 -11.93
C ILE A 77 7.18 -17.05 -10.66
N TYR A 78 6.46 -15.95 -10.50
CA TYR A 78 6.72 -14.99 -9.43
C TYR A 78 5.74 -15.15 -8.27
N ALA A 79 6.28 -15.37 -7.06
CA ALA A 79 5.57 -15.13 -5.81
C ALA A 79 5.71 -13.66 -5.43
N CYS A 80 4.62 -12.91 -5.52
CA CYS A 80 4.59 -11.48 -5.28
C CYS A 80 4.31 -11.23 -3.80
N VAL A 81 5.34 -10.86 -3.05
CA VAL A 81 5.18 -10.58 -1.60
C VAL A 81 4.27 -9.37 -1.42
N PHE A 82 4.56 -8.28 -2.12
CA PHE A 82 3.70 -7.11 -2.19
C PHE A 82 3.26 -6.89 -3.64
N LEU A 83 1.98 -7.09 -3.92
CA LEU A 83 1.39 -6.85 -5.23
C LEU A 83 0.83 -5.42 -5.25
N MET A 84 1.58 -4.51 -5.88
CA MET A 84 1.26 -3.08 -5.93
C MET A 84 0.52 -2.77 -7.24
N ASP A 85 -0.76 -3.07 -7.28
CA ASP A 85 -1.61 -3.01 -8.47
C ASP A 85 -2.57 -1.81 -8.51
N LYS A 86 -2.67 -1.05 -7.41
CA LYS A 86 -3.40 0.22 -7.40
C LYS A 86 -2.56 1.33 -8.04
N SER A 87 -3.23 2.31 -8.59
CA SER A 87 -2.61 3.46 -9.25
C SER A 87 -3.03 4.77 -8.61
N GLY A 88 -2.12 5.72 -8.55
CA GLY A 88 -2.49 7.13 -8.46
C GLY A 88 -3.09 7.60 -9.79
N THR A 89 -3.50 8.86 -9.88
CA THR A 89 -4.10 9.43 -11.10
C THR A 89 -3.10 10.25 -11.91
N ASP A 90 -2.17 10.91 -11.25
CA ASP A 90 -1.18 11.80 -11.85
C ASP A 90 0.00 12.04 -10.88
N ASN A 91 0.89 12.96 -11.24
CA ASN A 91 2.07 13.28 -10.43
C ASN A 91 1.77 13.96 -9.10
N GLU A 92 0.61 14.59 -8.95
CA GLU A 92 0.20 15.28 -7.71
C GLU A 92 -0.62 14.35 -6.82
N HIS A 93 -1.30 13.36 -7.41
CA HIS A 93 -2.14 12.39 -6.71
C HIS A 93 -1.55 10.97 -6.78
N ARG A 94 -0.28 10.85 -6.44
CA ARG A 94 0.38 9.54 -6.30
C ARG A 94 -0.12 8.83 -5.05
N ILE A 95 -0.08 7.50 -5.06
CA ILE A 95 -0.13 6.72 -3.82
C ILE A 95 1.32 6.58 -3.33
N CYS A 96 1.57 7.06 -2.12
CA CYS A 96 2.90 7.10 -1.53
C CYS A 96 3.06 6.05 -0.44
N TYR A 97 4.17 5.33 -0.45
CA TYR A 97 4.55 4.34 0.56
C TYR A 97 5.90 4.75 1.15
N PHE A 98 5.88 5.36 2.33
CA PHE A 98 7.04 5.98 2.94
C PHE A 98 7.38 5.36 4.28
N GLY A 99 8.67 5.08 4.51
CA GLY A 99 9.16 4.94 5.88
C GLY A 99 8.87 6.22 6.66
N TYR A 100 8.33 6.08 7.89
CA TYR A 100 8.00 7.21 8.74
C TYR A 100 9.26 8.05 9.01
N PRO A 101 9.17 9.39 8.99
CA PRO A 101 10.34 10.26 9.18
C PRO A 101 11.15 9.92 10.43
N GLY A 102 12.46 9.74 10.26
CA GLY A 102 13.37 9.39 11.36
C GLY A 102 13.33 7.93 11.81
N GLU A 103 12.46 7.09 11.22
CA GLU A 103 12.34 5.67 11.53
C GLU A 103 12.86 4.80 10.38
N ARG A 104 13.18 3.53 10.69
CA ARG A 104 13.73 2.56 9.73
C ARG A 104 12.86 1.31 9.68
N PRO A 105 11.90 1.23 8.76
CA PRO A 105 11.15 0.01 8.50
C PRO A 105 12.00 -0.99 7.70
N VAL A 106 12.07 -2.24 8.15
CA VAL A 106 12.83 -3.32 7.54
C VAL A 106 11.89 -4.49 7.26
N PHE A 107 11.63 -4.79 6.00
CA PHE A 107 10.93 -6.00 5.59
C PHE A 107 11.92 -7.17 5.51
N ASP A 108 11.74 -8.14 6.39
CA ASP A 108 12.59 -9.32 6.48
C ASP A 108 11.93 -10.52 5.81
N LEU A 109 12.49 -10.92 4.67
CA LEU A 109 12.02 -12.05 3.86
C LEU A 109 12.82 -13.33 4.11
N SER A 110 13.60 -13.41 5.19
CA SER A 110 14.46 -14.57 5.49
C SER A 110 13.71 -15.90 5.54
N HIS A 111 12.41 -15.88 5.84
CA HIS A 111 11.53 -17.04 5.94
C HIS A 111 10.62 -17.25 4.74
N VAL A 112 10.75 -16.44 3.67
CA VAL A 112 9.94 -16.56 2.46
C VAL A 112 10.68 -17.44 1.46
N ARG A 113 10.20 -18.67 1.26
CA ARG A 113 10.85 -19.71 0.42
C ARG A 113 9.82 -20.49 -0.41
N PRO A 114 9.02 -19.82 -1.25
CA PRO A 114 7.98 -20.48 -2.01
C PRO A 114 8.60 -21.49 -3.00
N ALA A 115 8.17 -22.74 -2.93
CA ALA A 115 8.72 -23.81 -3.75
C ALA A 115 8.50 -23.53 -5.26
N GLY A 116 9.56 -23.62 -6.06
CA GLY A 116 9.52 -23.46 -7.51
C GLY A 116 9.18 -22.05 -8.00
N LYS A 117 9.25 -21.04 -7.14
CA LYS A 117 8.92 -19.66 -7.50
C LYS A 117 10.12 -18.73 -7.26
N ARG A 118 10.18 -17.67 -8.05
CA ARG A 118 11.04 -16.51 -7.79
C ARG A 118 10.30 -15.52 -6.90
N ILE A 119 11.00 -14.92 -5.97
CA ILE A 119 10.41 -13.88 -5.11
C ILE A 119 10.45 -12.55 -5.84
N SER A 120 9.30 -11.91 -6.01
CA SER A 120 9.19 -10.50 -6.31
C SER A 120 8.76 -9.77 -5.04
N VAL A 121 9.65 -8.98 -4.46
CA VAL A 121 9.34 -8.27 -3.21
C VAL A 121 8.23 -7.26 -3.43
N PHE A 122 8.43 -6.36 -4.39
CA PHE A 122 7.41 -5.45 -4.88
C PHE A 122 7.15 -5.74 -6.35
N TYR A 123 6.02 -6.35 -6.65
CA TYR A 123 5.54 -6.47 -8.02
C TYR A 123 4.65 -5.28 -8.32
N VAL A 124 5.19 -4.31 -9.05
CA VAL A 124 4.53 -3.05 -9.33
C VAL A 124 3.89 -3.10 -10.71
N SER A 125 2.58 -3.16 -10.77
CA SER A 125 1.78 -3.04 -12.00
C SER A 125 0.91 -1.78 -12.03
N GLY A 126 0.78 -1.11 -10.90
CA GLY A 126 0.12 0.19 -10.80
C GLY A 126 1.02 1.33 -11.31
N SER A 127 0.41 2.47 -11.61
CA SER A 127 1.06 3.70 -12.05
C SER A 127 1.01 4.78 -10.96
N TYR A 128 1.87 5.77 -11.06
CA TYR A 128 1.93 6.90 -10.11
C TYR A 128 2.07 6.45 -8.65
N LEU A 129 3.01 5.53 -8.41
CA LEU A 129 3.39 5.08 -7.08
C LEU A 129 4.74 5.69 -6.68
N HIS A 130 4.90 5.99 -5.40
CA HIS A 130 6.14 6.52 -4.87
C HIS A 130 6.55 5.78 -3.60
N PHE A 131 7.74 5.18 -3.62
CA PHE A 131 8.32 4.45 -2.49
C PHE A 131 9.54 5.22 -1.95
N LYS A 132 9.67 5.33 -0.64
CA LYS A 132 10.76 6.05 0.00
C LYS A 132 11.11 5.47 1.37
N ASN A 133 12.41 5.39 1.67
CA ASN A 133 12.95 5.01 2.98
C ASN A 133 12.42 3.65 3.49
N ILE A 134 12.40 2.63 2.61
CA ILE A 134 12.04 1.25 2.92
C ILE A 134 13.27 0.39 2.73
N GLU A 135 13.55 -0.49 3.68
CA GLU A 135 14.60 -1.49 3.59
C GLU A 135 14.03 -2.89 3.44
N VAL A 136 14.69 -3.70 2.63
CA VAL A 136 14.36 -5.11 2.42
C VAL A 136 15.60 -5.95 2.68
N VAL A 137 15.45 -7.00 3.47
CA VAL A 137 16.54 -7.95 3.79
C VAL A 137 16.08 -9.40 3.63
N GLY A 138 17.04 -10.32 3.57
CA GLY A 138 16.77 -11.76 3.58
C GLY A 138 16.21 -12.33 2.28
N THR A 139 16.28 -11.59 1.17
CA THR A 139 15.98 -12.13 -0.15
C THR A 139 17.06 -13.13 -0.54
N GLN A 140 16.65 -14.35 -0.97
CA GLN A 140 17.59 -15.32 -1.53
C GLN A 140 17.42 -15.40 -3.03
N VAL A 141 18.55 -15.38 -3.75
CA VAL A 141 18.63 -15.78 -5.13
C VAL A 141 18.97 -17.26 -5.14
N THR A 142 18.04 -18.12 -5.52
CA THR A 142 18.37 -19.52 -5.82
C THR A 142 19.03 -19.54 -7.19
N ILE A 143 20.32 -19.75 -7.22
CA ILE A 143 21.03 -20.07 -8.47
C ILE A 143 20.73 -21.54 -8.73
N VAL A 144 19.97 -21.83 -9.77
CA VAL A 144 19.71 -23.17 -10.28
C VAL A 144 20.78 -23.50 -11.32
#